data_da3cb00d0286332ffe93c68b97f31372
#
_entry.id   da3cb00d0286332ffe93c68b97f31372
#
_cell.length_a   1.000
_cell.length_b   1.000
_cell.length_c   1.000
_cell.angle_alpha   90.00
_cell.angle_beta   90.00
_cell.angle_gamma   90.00
#
_symmetry.space_group_name_H-M   'P 1'
#
loop_
_entity.id
_entity.type
_entity.pdbx_description
1 polymer ?
#
loop_
_entity_poly.entity_id
_entity_poly.type
_entity_poly.pdbx_seq_one_letter_code
_entity_poly.pdbx_strand_id
1 'polypeptide(L)'
;MMIRRRALAVAVLLGLLAVPLAVRAQPAGKPYRVGVLSGSSAVADPAIQAFRESLQALGWVDGRNIAIELRFADGHMDRLASLAAELVRLDVRVIVAGPSTVAQAARQATATIPIVMTGVGDPVKLGFVKSLSHPGGNMTGLASLLPELEAKSFQLLAELVPGLTSVAVLLNPDNPLHDVKDAEAAAKLVGLQLVTVRARTPEEFTAAFDAIVKAHAGAVDIWGDPVFGRHRMALIDLAMRSRLPTMFKGKPNVVAGGLVAYGPDFVDIYRRAASYVDKILRGIKPADLPVEQPTKLELIINLKTAKALGLTIPPLMLLRADQVIE
;
A
#
# COMPACT_ATOMS: atom_id res chain seq x y z
N MET A 1 26.29 -74.37 26.37
CA MET A 1 26.89 -73.05 26.64
C MET A 1 26.64 -72.01 25.47
N MET A 2 26.05 -72.41 24.35
CA MET A 2 25.78 -71.50 23.20
C MET A 2 24.43 -70.76 23.21
N ILE A 3 23.45 -71.22 23.97
CA ILE A 3 22.07 -70.63 23.94
C ILE A 3 21.97 -69.32 24.76
N ARG A 4 22.78 -69.13 25.81
CA ARG A 4 22.77 -67.94 26.67
C ARG A 4 23.43 -66.70 25.99
N ARG A 5 24.32 -66.85 25.02
CA ARG A 5 24.98 -65.74 24.29
C ARG A 5 24.06 -65.13 23.22
N ARG A 6 23.11 -65.87 22.66
CA ARG A 6 22.18 -65.37 21.64
C ARG A 6 21.05 -64.52 22.24
N ALA A 7 20.61 -64.86 23.47
CA ALA A 7 19.59 -64.09 24.19
C ALA A 7 20.09 -62.71 24.66
N LEU A 8 21.38 -62.59 25.00
CA LEU A 8 21.95 -61.28 25.40
C LEU A 8 22.14 -60.33 24.22
N ALA A 9 22.45 -60.85 23.02
CA ALA A 9 22.64 -60.04 21.82
C ALA A 9 21.31 -59.46 21.29
N VAL A 10 20.20 -60.21 21.42
CA VAL A 10 18.87 -59.75 21.00
C VAL A 10 18.30 -58.70 21.99
N ALA A 11 18.58 -58.82 23.28
CA ALA A 11 18.16 -57.84 24.29
C ALA A 11 18.90 -56.48 24.15
N VAL A 12 20.18 -56.48 23.68
CA VAL A 12 20.94 -55.23 23.44
C VAL A 12 20.50 -54.56 22.16
N LEU A 13 20.08 -55.31 21.12
CA LEU A 13 19.58 -54.71 19.86
C LEU A 13 18.18 -54.10 20.02
N LEU A 14 17.32 -54.64 20.86
CA LEU A 14 15.98 -54.11 21.17
C LEU A 14 16.00 -52.87 22.10
N GLY A 15 17.05 -52.72 22.90
CA GLY A 15 17.23 -51.56 23.81
C GLY A 15 17.72 -50.30 23.08
N LEU A 16 18.30 -50.40 21.85
CA LEU A 16 18.79 -49.28 21.06
C LEU A 16 17.73 -48.62 20.20
N LEU A 17 16.55 -49.21 20.04
CA LEU A 17 15.43 -48.66 19.26
C LEU A 17 14.41 -47.81 20.05
N ALA A 18 14.59 -47.69 21.36
CA ALA A 18 13.73 -46.91 22.25
C ALA A 18 14.43 -45.62 22.73
N VAL A 19 15.17 -44.93 21.87
CA VAL A 19 15.51 -43.52 22.14
C VAL A 19 14.24 -42.71 21.84
N PRO A 20 13.55 -42.16 22.85
CA PRO A 20 12.47 -41.25 22.59
C PRO A 20 13.10 -40.09 21.84
N LEU A 21 12.68 -39.87 20.59
CA LEU A 21 12.84 -38.59 19.90
C LEU A 21 12.09 -37.57 20.75
N ALA A 22 12.71 -37.14 21.85
CA ALA A 22 12.31 -35.94 22.55
C ALA A 22 12.55 -34.80 21.52
N VAL A 23 11.56 -34.57 20.65
CA VAL A 23 11.42 -33.30 19.99
C VAL A 23 11.42 -32.27 21.11
N ARG A 24 12.57 -31.70 21.40
CA ARG A 24 12.68 -30.50 22.24
C ARG A 24 11.82 -29.46 21.54
N ALA A 25 10.55 -29.38 21.93
CA ALA A 25 9.78 -28.17 21.73
C ALA A 25 10.65 -27.06 22.38
N GLN A 26 11.32 -26.27 21.57
CA GLN A 26 11.92 -25.04 22.07
C GLN A 26 10.84 -24.33 22.87
N PRO A 27 11.11 -23.86 24.10
CA PRO A 27 10.15 -23.08 24.84
C PRO A 27 9.69 -21.96 23.90
N ALA A 28 8.40 -21.89 23.65
CA ALA A 28 7.83 -20.85 22.83
C ALA A 28 8.21 -19.52 23.48
N GLY A 29 9.26 -18.86 22.97
CA GLY A 29 9.61 -17.52 23.40
C GLY A 29 8.41 -16.62 23.22
N LYS A 30 8.30 -15.56 24.02
CA LYS A 30 7.23 -14.58 23.88
C LYS A 30 7.07 -14.21 22.39
N PRO A 31 5.87 -14.30 21.79
CA PRO A 31 5.68 -14.01 20.36
C PRO A 31 6.16 -12.61 20.04
N TYR A 32 6.85 -12.46 18.88
CA TYR A 32 7.22 -11.13 18.40
C TYR A 32 5.98 -10.33 18.07
N ARG A 33 5.92 -9.07 18.49
CA ARG A 33 4.85 -8.16 18.10
C ARG A 33 5.20 -7.43 16.81
N VAL A 34 4.28 -7.46 15.85
CA VAL A 34 4.38 -6.76 14.56
C VAL A 34 3.26 -5.73 14.51
N GLY A 35 3.61 -4.45 14.52
CA GLY A 35 2.63 -3.37 14.42
C GLY A 35 2.28 -3.09 12.97
N VAL A 36 1.00 -2.87 12.66
CA VAL A 36 0.54 -2.34 11.38
C VAL A 36 -0.22 -1.07 11.66
N LEU A 37 0.28 0.06 11.16
CA LEU A 37 -0.37 1.36 11.23
C LEU A 37 -0.98 1.68 9.86
N SER A 38 -2.28 1.98 9.83
CA SER A 38 -3.00 2.28 8.59
C SER A 38 -3.88 3.53 8.75
N GLY A 39 -3.94 4.34 7.70
CA GLY A 39 -4.88 5.46 7.61
C GLY A 39 -6.31 5.04 7.28
N SER A 40 -6.51 3.83 6.74
CA SER A 40 -7.82 3.30 6.33
C SER A 40 -8.58 2.68 7.51
N SER A 41 -9.82 2.22 7.24
CA SER A 41 -10.72 1.62 8.24
C SER A 41 -10.88 0.11 8.10
N ALA A 42 -10.16 -0.56 7.22
CA ALA A 42 -10.59 -1.90 6.84
C ALA A 42 -9.78 -3.02 7.52
N VAL A 43 -10.37 -3.65 8.51
CA VAL A 43 -9.92 -4.97 9.00
C VAL A 43 -9.94 -6.03 7.89
N ALA A 44 -10.84 -5.90 6.91
CA ALA A 44 -10.98 -6.77 5.74
C ALA A 44 -10.22 -6.24 4.50
N ASP A 45 -9.19 -5.41 4.67
CA ASP A 45 -8.37 -4.90 3.56
C ASP A 45 -7.61 -6.07 2.90
N PRO A 46 -7.81 -6.31 1.58
CA PRO A 46 -7.13 -7.38 0.86
C PRO A 46 -5.60 -7.30 0.95
N ALA A 47 -5.03 -6.10 1.07
CA ALA A 47 -3.61 -5.90 1.21
C ALA A 47 -3.11 -6.41 2.58
N ILE A 48 -3.84 -6.12 3.67
CA ILE A 48 -3.52 -6.63 5.01
C ILE A 48 -3.69 -8.15 5.06
N GLN A 49 -4.71 -8.69 4.39
CA GLN A 49 -4.89 -10.13 4.30
C GLN A 49 -3.71 -10.79 3.57
N ALA A 50 -3.29 -10.26 2.42
CA ALA A 50 -2.14 -10.76 1.68
C ALA A 50 -0.83 -10.69 2.49
N PHE A 51 -0.66 -9.64 3.30
CA PHE A 51 0.45 -9.52 4.24
C PHE A 51 0.47 -10.65 5.29
N ARG A 52 -0.69 -10.94 5.92
CA ARG A 52 -0.83 -12.03 6.90
C ARG A 52 -0.54 -13.40 6.28
N GLU A 53 -1.12 -13.67 5.12
CA GLU A 53 -0.91 -14.92 4.39
C GLU A 53 0.57 -15.11 4.00
N SER A 54 1.23 -14.02 3.58
CA SER A 54 2.65 -14.06 3.25
C SER A 54 3.54 -14.28 4.46
N LEU A 55 3.23 -13.67 5.61
CA LEU A 55 3.91 -13.96 6.87
C LEU A 55 3.73 -15.42 7.27
N GLN A 56 2.51 -15.96 7.15
CA GLN A 56 2.23 -17.36 7.44
C GLN A 56 3.04 -18.30 6.54
N ALA A 57 3.14 -18.01 5.24
CA ALA A 57 3.96 -18.77 4.29
C ALA A 57 5.46 -18.74 4.63
N LEU A 58 5.93 -17.67 5.27
CA LEU A 58 7.30 -17.51 5.78
C LEU A 58 7.51 -18.17 7.17
N GLY A 59 6.48 -18.81 7.74
CA GLY A 59 6.53 -19.49 9.02
C GLY A 59 6.12 -18.63 10.23
N TRP A 60 5.66 -17.40 10.00
CA TRP A 60 5.19 -16.48 11.04
C TRP A 60 3.66 -16.59 11.20
N VAL A 61 3.21 -17.29 12.23
CA VAL A 61 1.79 -17.58 12.50
C VAL A 61 1.28 -16.67 13.59
N ASP A 62 0.28 -15.84 13.27
CA ASP A 62 -0.38 -14.92 14.21
C ASP A 62 -1.02 -15.71 15.35
N GLY A 63 -0.81 -15.28 16.60
CA GLY A 63 -1.23 -15.95 17.83
C GLY A 63 -0.31 -17.11 18.26
N ARG A 64 0.69 -17.51 17.46
CA ARG A 64 1.62 -18.60 17.81
C ARG A 64 3.04 -18.09 18.06
N ASN A 65 3.71 -17.53 17.08
CA ASN A 65 5.08 -17.04 17.19
C ASN A 65 5.22 -15.54 16.85
N ILE A 66 4.17 -14.93 16.28
CA ILE A 66 3.98 -13.49 16.21
C ILE A 66 2.60 -13.09 16.75
N ALA A 67 2.46 -11.79 17.08
CA ALA A 67 1.18 -11.14 17.35
C ALA A 67 1.08 -9.89 16.46
N ILE A 68 0.09 -9.83 15.59
CA ILE A 68 -0.12 -8.70 14.67
C ILE A 68 -1.04 -7.67 15.34
N GLU A 69 -0.46 -6.53 15.69
CA GLU A 69 -1.12 -5.40 16.35
C GLU A 69 -1.58 -4.39 15.31
N LEU A 70 -2.86 -4.38 14.96
CA LEU A 70 -3.44 -3.48 13.96
C LEU A 70 -3.90 -2.17 14.61
N ARG A 71 -3.56 -1.04 14.00
CA ARG A 71 -4.03 0.30 14.38
C ARG A 71 -4.55 1.02 13.13
N PHE A 72 -5.82 1.36 13.15
CA PHE A 72 -6.52 2.05 12.06
C PHE A 72 -6.91 3.45 12.48
N ALA A 73 -6.55 4.44 11.68
CA ALA A 73 -6.95 5.83 11.90
C ALA A 73 -8.38 6.12 11.40
N ASP A 74 -8.97 5.21 10.62
CA ASP A 74 -10.33 5.34 10.06
C ASP A 74 -10.53 6.65 9.28
N GLY A 75 -9.51 7.10 8.54
CA GLY A 75 -9.52 8.37 7.82
C GLY A 75 -9.31 9.61 8.70
N HIS A 76 -9.21 9.45 10.03
CA HIS A 76 -8.90 10.53 10.98
C HIS A 76 -7.39 10.64 11.16
N MET A 77 -6.74 11.44 10.30
CA MET A 77 -5.27 11.53 10.25
C MET A 77 -4.66 12.12 11.54
N ASP A 78 -5.42 12.93 12.27
CA ASP A 78 -5.07 13.46 13.60
C ASP A 78 -4.81 12.35 14.64
N ARG A 79 -5.40 11.16 14.47
CA ARG A 79 -5.19 10.01 15.35
C ARG A 79 -3.87 9.26 15.10
N LEU A 80 -3.21 9.46 13.97
CA LEU A 80 -2.02 8.69 13.59
C LEU A 80 -0.90 8.78 14.62
N ALA A 81 -0.65 9.97 15.19
CA ALA A 81 0.38 10.16 16.18
C ALA A 81 0.14 9.34 17.46
N SER A 82 -1.09 9.34 17.97
CA SER A 82 -1.47 8.55 19.16
C SER A 82 -1.42 7.04 18.90
N LEU A 83 -1.89 6.59 17.72
CA LEU A 83 -1.87 5.18 17.32
C LEU A 83 -0.44 4.66 17.12
N ALA A 84 0.45 5.47 16.53
CA ALA A 84 1.86 5.13 16.41
C ALA A 84 2.52 5.01 17.79
N ALA A 85 2.23 5.95 18.71
CA ALA A 85 2.72 5.89 20.08
C ALA A 85 2.21 4.66 20.85
N GLU A 86 0.99 4.18 20.57
CA GLU A 86 0.49 2.92 21.13
C GLU A 86 1.33 1.73 20.68
N LEU A 87 1.66 1.62 19.39
CA LEU A 87 2.53 0.57 18.88
C LEU A 87 3.92 0.60 19.53
N VAL A 88 4.47 1.79 19.74
CA VAL A 88 5.74 1.95 20.47
C VAL A 88 5.62 1.46 21.92
N ARG A 89 4.55 1.82 22.63
CA ARG A 89 4.31 1.33 24.01
C ARG A 89 4.10 -0.19 24.12
N LEU A 90 3.58 -0.81 23.05
CA LEU A 90 3.45 -2.28 22.96
C LEU A 90 4.78 -2.97 22.70
N ASP A 91 5.88 -2.22 22.54
CA ASP A 91 7.22 -2.74 22.25
C ASP A 91 7.22 -3.68 21.03
N VAL A 92 6.61 -3.21 19.94
CA VAL A 92 6.60 -3.97 18.68
C VAL A 92 8.01 -4.06 18.10
N ARG A 93 8.35 -5.18 17.49
CA ARG A 93 9.67 -5.42 16.89
C ARG A 93 9.84 -4.74 15.54
N VAL A 94 8.73 -4.43 14.89
CA VAL A 94 8.68 -3.75 13.59
C VAL A 94 7.32 -3.10 13.41
N ILE A 95 7.28 -1.94 12.76
CA ILE A 95 6.05 -1.25 12.36
C ILE A 95 5.94 -1.28 10.84
N VAL A 96 4.84 -1.77 10.30
CA VAL A 96 4.48 -1.65 8.88
C VAL A 96 3.60 -0.42 8.74
N ALA A 97 3.98 0.52 7.88
CA ALA A 97 3.31 1.81 7.77
C ALA A 97 3.33 2.36 6.34
N GLY A 98 2.18 2.70 5.82
CA GLY A 98 2.01 3.36 4.52
C GLY A 98 0.56 3.80 4.31
N PRO A 99 0.34 4.73 3.41
CA PRO A 99 1.29 5.52 2.60
C PRO A 99 2.06 6.58 3.41
N SER A 100 2.63 7.56 2.73
CA SER A 100 3.63 8.49 3.29
C SER A 100 3.22 9.23 4.55
N THR A 101 1.98 9.70 4.66
CA THR A 101 1.47 10.37 5.87
C THR A 101 1.51 9.44 7.09
N VAL A 102 1.15 8.18 6.88
CA VAL A 102 1.17 7.15 7.94
C VAL A 102 2.60 6.78 8.31
N ALA A 103 3.48 6.60 7.31
CA ALA A 103 4.90 6.35 7.53
C ALA A 103 5.60 7.51 8.26
N GLN A 104 5.22 8.74 7.97
CA GLN A 104 5.69 9.94 8.67
C GLN A 104 5.31 9.91 10.15
N ALA A 105 4.07 9.55 10.48
CA ALA A 105 3.61 9.43 11.86
C ALA A 105 4.38 8.33 12.62
N ALA A 106 4.62 7.18 12.00
CA ALA A 106 5.44 6.11 12.57
C ALA A 106 6.89 6.59 12.83
N ARG A 107 7.50 7.31 11.87
CA ARG A 107 8.85 7.89 12.00
C ARG A 107 8.95 8.89 13.16
N GLN A 108 7.93 9.72 13.34
CA GLN A 108 7.90 10.69 14.42
C GLN A 108 7.78 10.02 15.81
N ALA A 109 7.13 8.85 15.88
CA ALA A 109 6.93 8.13 17.12
C ALA A 109 8.17 7.35 17.58
N THR A 110 9.06 6.94 16.67
CA THR A 110 10.25 6.15 17.01
C THR A 110 11.41 6.37 16.05
N ALA A 111 12.63 6.45 16.60
CA ALA A 111 13.89 6.46 15.85
C ALA A 111 14.61 5.09 15.88
N THR A 112 14.10 4.12 16.65
CA THR A 112 14.81 2.85 16.91
C THR A 112 14.03 1.62 16.44
N ILE A 113 12.70 1.60 16.58
CA ILE A 113 11.91 0.48 16.07
C ILE A 113 11.96 0.49 14.53
N PRO A 114 12.30 -0.64 13.89
CA PRO A 114 12.27 -0.78 12.45
C PRO A 114 10.90 -0.41 11.85
N ILE A 115 10.90 0.34 10.75
CA ILE A 115 9.68 0.72 10.01
C ILE A 115 9.79 0.18 8.59
N VAL A 116 8.84 -0.66 8.20
CA VAL A 116 8.67 -1.15 6.83
C VAL A 116 7.61 -0.30 6.13
N MET A 117 8.05 0.50 5.17
CA MET A 117 7.18 1.34 4.35
C MET A 117 6.38 0.50 3.35
N THR A 118 5.10 0.87 3.15
CA THR A 118 4.23 0.24 2.15
C THR A 118 3.61 1.30 1.23
N GLY A 119 4.29 1.55 0.09
CA GLY A 119 3.81 2.50 -0.90
C GLY A 119 4.03 3.97 -0.52
N VAL A 120 5.18 4.27 0.08
CA VAL A 120 5.63 5.67 0.25
C VAL A 120 6.04 6.22 -1.11
N GLY A 121 5.65 7.45 -1.45
CA GLY A 121 5.95 8.07 -2.73
C GLY A 121 7.46 8.14 -3.00
N ASP A 122 8.09 9.25 -2.67
CA ASP A 122 9.55 9.40 -2.74
C ASP A 122 10.17 9.44 -1.34
N PRO A 123 10.66 8.31 -0.82
CA PRO A 123 11.23 8.24 0.52
C PRO A 123 12.55 8.99 0.68
N VAL A 124 13.28 9.26 -0.42
CA VAL A 124 14.50 10.06 -0.40
C VAL A 124 14.16 11.54 -0.30
N LYS A 125 13.25 12.05 -1.15
CA LYS A 125 12.75 13.44 -1.12
C LYS A 125 12.12 13.78 0.24
N LEU A 126 11.41 12.82 0.86
CA LEU A 126 10.82 12.96 2.19
C LEU A 126 11.85 12.84 3.33
N GLY A 127 13.11 12.53 3.03
CA GLY A 127 14.15 12.33 4.04
C GLY A 127 13.91 11.13 4.96
N PHE A 128 13.17 10.12 4.51
CA PHE A 128 12.93 8.88 5.26
C PHE A 128 14.14 7.95 5.18
N VAL A 129 14.82 7.96 4.04
CA VAL A 129 16.02 7.18 3.77
C VAL A 129 17.07 8.05 3.07
N LYS A 130 18.35 7.67 3.19
CA LYS A 130 19.45 8.39 2.53
C LYS A 130 19.47 8.14 1.02
N SER A 131 19.23 6.90 0.62
CA SER A 131 19.07 6.45 -0.76
C SER A 131 18.23 5.19 -0.79
N LEU A 132 17.73 4.79 -1.96
CA LEU A 132 16.98 3.54 -2.09
C LEU A 132 17.85 2.31 -1.84
N SER A 133 19.11 2.32 -2.32
CA SER A 133 20.04 1.20 -2.15
C SER A 133 20.61 1.10 -0.72
N HIS A 134 20.75 2.22 -0.02
CA HIS A 134 21.31 2.29 1.34
C HIS A 134 20.45 3.21 2.22
N PRO A 135 19.36 2.71 2.82
CA PRO A 135 18.45 3.51 3.64
C PRO A 135 19.14 4.22 4.81
N GLY A 136 20.04 3.52 5.50
CA GLY A 136 20.93 4.10 6.49
C GLY A 136 20.29 4.52 7.82
N GLY A 137 19.04 4.12 8.08
CA GLY A 137 18.26 4.43 9.28
C GLY A 137 17.41 3.26 9.74
N ASN A 138 16.33 3.55 10.48
CA ASN A 138 15.37 2.54 10.93
C ASN A 138 14.21 2.31 9.95
N MET A 139 14.21 2.96 8.78
CA MET A 139 13.19 2.83 7.75
C MET A 139 13.72 2.11 6.52
N THR A 140 12.90 1.23 5.97
CA THR A 140 13.10 0.49 4.71
C THR A 140 11.75 0.10 4.13
N GLY A 141 11.68 -0.67 3.03
CA GLY A 141 10.44 -1.23 2.50
C GLY A 141 10.20 -0.89 1.04
N LEU A 142 8.98 -0.47 0.68
CA LEU A 142 8.56 -0.29 -0.71
C LEU A 142 8.09 1.15 -0.95
N ALA A 143 8.65 1.75 -2.00
CA ALA A 143 8.21 3.05 -2.55
C ALA A 143 7.05 2.87 -3.52
N SER A 144 6.39 3.95 -3.96
CA SER A 144 5.30 3.92 -4.95
C SER A 144 5.55 4.69 -6.24
N LEU A 145 6.67 5.40 -6.39
CA LEU A 145 7.08 6.10 -7.63
C LEU A 145 6.03 7.08 -8.20
N LEU A 146 5.36 7.83 -7.34
CA LEU A 146 4.27 8.71 -7.75
C LEU A 146 4.61 9.70 -8.89
N PRO A 147 5.79 10.37 -8.94
CA PRO A 147 6.07 11.36 -9.98
C PRO A 147 6.07 10.76 -11.40
N GLU A 148 6.60 9.55 -11.56
CA GLU A 148 6.69 8.87 -12.87
C GLU A 148 5.32 8.35 -13.35
N LEU A 149 4.38 8.13 -12.43
CA LEU A 149 3.03 7.66 -12.73
C LEU A 149 2.13 8.77 -13.26
N GLU A 150 2.38 10.05 -12.91
CA GLU A 150 1.50 11.15 -13.31
C GLU A 150 1.46 11.34 -14.84
N ALA A 151 2.62 11.36 -15.49
CA ALA A 151 2.68 11.48 -16.94
C ALA A 151 1.92 10.35 -17.64
N LYS A 152 2.03 9.12 -17.11
CA LYS A 152 1.31 7.96 -17.64
C LYS A 152 -0.20 8.04 -17.37
N SER A 153 -0.61 8.51 -16.18
CA SER A 153 -2.01 8.74 -15.86
C SER A 153 -2.66 9.74 -16.81
N PHE A 154 -1.97 10.85 -17.09
CA PHE A 154 -2.47 11.88 -18.02
C PHE A 154 -2.50 11.39 -19.46
N GLN A 155 -1.49 10.62 -19.91
CA GLN A 155 -1.52 9.96 -21.20
C GLN A 155 -2.73 9.03 -21.35
N LEU A 156 -2.99 8.18 -20.34
CA LEU A 156 -4.13 7.27 -20.33
C LEU A 156 -5.47 8.03 -20.35
N LEU A 157 -5.58 9.15 -19.62
CA LEU A 157 -6.77 10.00 -19.70
C LEU A 157 -6.96 10.61 -21.07
N ALA A 158 -5.88 11.10 -21.72
CA ALA A 158 -5.95 11.66 -23.06
C ALA A 158 -6.32 10.60 -24.11
N GLU A 159 -5.85 9.36 -23.96
CA GLU A 159 -6.27 8.23 -24.81
C GLU A 159 -7.75 7.85 -24.61
N LEU A 160 -8.25 7.98 -23.36
CA LEU A 160 -9.59 7.57 -22.96
C LEU A 160 -10.67 8.61 -23.26
N VAL A 161 -10.32 9.91 -23.20
CA VAL A 161 -11.21 11.04 -23.40
C VAL A 161 -10.83 11.77 -24.68
N PRO A 162 -11.53 11.52 -25.83
CA PRO A 162 -11.21 12.15 -27.08
C PRO A 162 -11.27 13.69 -27.00
N GLY A 163 -10.22 14.37 -27.46
CA GLY A 163 -10.16 15.82 -27.45
C GLY A 163 -9.90 16.45 -26.08
N LEU A 164 -9.40 15.68 -25.12
CA LEU A 164 -9.02 16.21 -23.81
C LEU A 164 -7.92 17.27 -23.97
N THR A 165 -8.18 18.48 -23.53
CA THR A 165 -7.22 19.61 -23.55
C THR A 165 -6.84 20.08 -22.15
N SER A 166 -7.65 19.75 -21.14
CA SER A 166 -7.46 20.17 -19.75
C SER A 166 -7.83 19.07 -18.78
N VAL A 167 -6.98 18.84 -17.80
CA VAL A 167 -7.18 17.87 -16.72
C VAL A 167 -7.11 18.57 -15.36
N ALA A 168 -8.05 18.27 -14.46
CA ALA A 168 -7.94 18.69 -13.08
C ALA A 168 -7.17 17.67 -12.26
N VAL A 169 -6.38 18.13 -11.31
CA VAL A 169 -5.84 17.31 -10.21
C VAL A 169 -6.53 17.72 -8.93
N LEU A 170 -7.22 16.78 -8.29
CA LEU A 170 -7.78 16.96 -6.94
C LEU A 170 -6.79 16.40 -5.92
N LEU A 171 -6.30 17.26 -5.05
CA LEU A 171 -5.29 16.92 -4.05
C LEU A 171 -5.66 17.43 -2.66
N ASN A 172 -5.12 16.75 -1.63
CA ASN A 172 -5.14 17.23 -0.25
C ASN A 172 -3.84 18.02 0.02
N PRO A 173 -3.91 19.34 0.30
CA PRO A 173 -2.69 20.15 0.52
C PRO A 173 -1.92 19.78 1.80
N ASP A 174 -2.55 19.07 2.74
CA ASP A 174 -1.91 18.61 3.98
C ASP A 174 -1.13 17.29 3.78
N ASN A 175 -1.25 16.69 2.58
CA ASN A 175 -0.46 15.52 2.22
C ASN A 175 0.91 15.95 1.67
N PRO A 176 2.03 15.64 2.32
CA PRO A 176 3.36 16.11 1.95
C PRO A 176 3.86 15.59 0.59
N LEU A 177 3.17 14.64 -0.01
CA LEU A 177 3.49 14.11 -1.34
C LEU A 177 2.79 14.86 -2.49
N HIS A 178 1.82 15.70 -2.17
CA HIS A 178 1.03 16.39 -3.18
C HIS A 178 1.76 17.65 -3.68
N ASP A 179 2.91 17.43 -4.36
CA ASP A 179 3.66 18.48 -5.04
C ASP A 179 3.20 18.60 -6.50
N VAL A 180 2.55 19.71 -6.82
CA VAL A 180 1.97 19.96 -8.16
C VAL A 180 3.00 20.18 -9.24
N LYS A 181 4.26 20.51 -8.92
CA LYS A 181 5.31 20.80 -9.91
C LYS A 181 5.56 19.63 -10.85
N ASP A 182 5.58 18.41 -10.28
CA ASP A 182 5.79 17.20 -11.09
C ASP A 182 4.57 16.95 -12.00
N ALA A 183 3.35 17.23 -11.54
CA ALA A 183 2.14 17.13 -12.34
C ALA A 183 2.06 18.21 -13.44
N GLU A 184 2.51 19.43 -13.16
CA GLU A 184 2.59 20.50 -14.16
C GLU A 184 3.53 20.11 -15.30
N ALA A 185 4.70 19.56 -14.97
CA ALA A 185 5.65 19.05 -15.96
C ALA A 185 5.07 17.88 -16.74
N ALA A 186 4.40 16.93 -16.08
CA ALA A 186 3.76 15.78 -16.69
C ALA A 186 2.62 16.18 -17.64
N ALA A 187 1.74 17.10 -17.25
CA ALA A 187 0.65 17.58 -18.07
C ALA A 187 1.18 18.28 -19.34
N LYS A 188 2.22 19.10 -19.20
CA LYS A 188 2.88 19.77 -20.33
C LYS A 188 3.46 18.77 -21.34
N LEU A 189 4.08 17.67 -20.87
CA LEU A 189 4.62 16.62 -21.73
C LEU A 189 3.54 15.95 -22.60
N VAL A 190 2.31 15.85 -22.08
CA VAL A 190 1.17 15.24 -22.79
C VAL A 190 0.35 16.28 -23.56
N GLY A 191 0.70 17.56 -23.46
CA GLY A 191 -0.03 18.64 -24.13
C GLY A 191 -1.34 19.04 -23.46
N LEU A 192 -1.49 18.74 -22.16
CA LEU A 192 -2.67 19.07 -21.36
C LEU A 192 -2.45 20.32 -20.50
N GLN A 193 -3.50 21.13 -20.37
CA GLN A 193 -3.55 22.19 -19.35
C GLN A 193 -3.89 21.59 -18.00
N LEU A 194 -3.10 21.87 -16.95
CA LEU A 194 -3.37 21.42 -15.59
C LEU A 194 -4.21 22.44 -14.82
N VAL A 195 -5.27 21.95 -14.18
CA VAL A 195 -6.08 22.70 -13.22
C VAL A 195 -5.86 22.09 -11.84
N THR A 196 -5.28 22.83 -10.89
CA THR A 196 -5.06 22.35 -9.54
C THR A 196 -6.21 22.73 -8.63
N VAL A 197 -6.86 21.75 -8.02
CA VAL A 197 -7.96 21.94 -7.07
C VAL A 197 -7.62 21.24 -5.75
N ARG A 198 -7.95 21.88 -4.64
CA ARG A 198 -7.59 21.43 -3.29
C ARG A 198 -8.82 21.14 -2.46
N ALA A 199 -8.77 20.06 -1.68
CA ALA A 199 -9.76 19.75 -0.65
C ALA A 199 -9.07 19.01 0.50
N ARG A 200 -9.35 19.39 1.76
CA ARG A 200 -8.83 18.75 2.97
C ARG A 200 -9.84 17.82 3.59
N THR A 201 -11.10 18.23 3.54
CA THR A 201 -12.20 17.55 4.23
C THR A 201 -13.35 17.25 3.27
N PRO A 202 -14.26 16.32 3.60
CA PRO A 202 -15.40 15.99 2.75
C PRO A 202 -16.33 17.18 2.48
N GLU A 203 -16.41 18.13 3.39
CA GLU A 203 -17.25 19.34 3.25
C GLU A 203 -16.76 20.24 2.11
N GLU A 204 -15.47 20.17 1.77
CA GLU A 204 -14.86 20.94 0.69
C GLU A 204 -15.04 20.28 -0.70
N PHE A 205 -15.48 19.02 -0.77
CA PHE A 205 -15.53 18.27 -2.04
C PHE A 205 -16.50 18.88 -3.07
N THR A 206 -17.68 19.32 -2.63
CA THR A 206 -18.65 19.94 -3.55
C THR A 206 -18.07 21.21 -4.17
N ALA A 207 -17.51 22.09 -3.37
CA ALA A 207 -16.88 23.33 -3.87
C ALA A 207 -15.66 23.03 -4.78
N ALA A 208 -14.92 21.97 -4.49
CA ALA A 208 -13.81 21.53 -5.32
C ALA A 208 -14.29 21.06 -6.71
N PHE A 209 -15.36 20.27 -6.79
CA PHE A 209 -15.93 19.83 -8.06
C PHE A 209 -16.56 20.99 -8.85
N ASP A 210 -17.22 21.93 -8.17
CA ASP A 210 -17.73 23.16 -8.81
C ASP A 210 -16.58 23.97 -9.45
N ALA A 211 -15.44 24.07 -8.76
CA ALA A 211 -14.24 24.71 -9.31
C ALA A 211 -13.68 23.99 -10.54
N ILE A 212 -13.65 22.66 -10.52
CA ILE A 212 -13.24 21.83 -11.67
C ILE A 212 -14.14 22.10 -12.90
N VAL A 213 -15.46 22.08 -12.68
CA VAL A 213 -16.44 22.33 -13.75
C VAL A 213 -16.32 23.75 -14.27
N LYS A 214 -16.18 24.75 -13.40
CA LYS A 214 -15.99 26.17 -13.76
C LYS A 214 -14.70 26.39 -14.57
N ALA A 215 -13.66 25.63 -14.28
CA ALA A 215 -12.40 25.67 -15.03
C ALA A 215 -12.44 24.90 -16.36
N HIS A 216 -13.59 24.30 -16.74
CA HIS A 216 -13.78 23.51 -17.95
C HIS A 216 -12.78 22.35 -18.08
N ALA A 217 -12.34 21.73 -16.98
CA ALA A 217 -11.51 20.54 -17.05
C ALA A 217 -12.31 19.37 -17.64
N GLY A 218 -11.74 18.66 -18.62
CA GLY A 218 -12.39 17.54 -19.30
C GLY A 218 -12.29 16.21 -18.57
N ALA A 219 -11.44 16.13 -17.54
CA ALA A 219 -11.26 14.96 -16.67
C ALA A 219 -10.68 15.37 -15.32
N VAL A 220 -10.76 14.48 -14.31
CA VAL A 220 -10.14 14.72 -13.01
C VAL A 220 -9.28 13.51 -12.59
N ASP A 221 -8.04 13.79 -12.24
CA ASP A 221 -7.14 12.84 -11.54
C ASP A 221 -7.23 13.08 -10.04
N ILE A 222 -7.74 12.12 -9.30
CA ILE A 222 -7.92 12.17 -7.85
C ILE A 222 -6.74 11.47 -7.21
N TRP A 223 -5.87 12.25 -6.58
CA TRP A 223 -4.64 11.75 -6.00
C TRP A 223 -4.89 10.91 -4.75
N GLY A 224 -3.96 9.95 -4.53
CA GLY A 224 -4.07 9.02 -3.40
C GLY A 224 -3.94 9.72 -2.06
N ASP A 225 -5.03 9.74 -1.28
CA ASP A 225 -5.09 10.32 0.06
C ASP A 225 -6.02 9.47 0.95
N PRO A 226 -5.70 9.27 2.25
CA PRO A 226 -6.56 8.51 3.15
C PRO A 226 -7.97 9.10 3.32
N VAL A 227 -8.10 10.43 3.36
CA VAL A 227 -9.41 11.11 3.44
C VAL A 227 -10.23 10.83 2.18
N PHE A 228 -9.60 10.94 0.99
CA PHE A 228 -10.27 10.65 -0.28
C PHE A 228 -10.65 9.18 -0.39
N GLY A 229 -9.77 8.28 0.05
CA GLY A 229 -10.03 6.84 0.08
C GLY A 229 -11.21 6.46 0.97
N ARG A 230 -11.36 7.10 2.15
CA ARG A 230 -12.50 6.90 3.04
C ARG A 230 -13.81 7.40 2.42
N HIS A 231 -13.78 8.55 1.78
CA HIS A 231 -14.95 9.22 1.21
C HIS A 231 -15.07 9.01 -0.31
N ARG A 232 -14.48 7.92 -0.83
CA ARG A 232 -14.44 7.63 -2.28
C ARG A 232 -15.79 7.65 -2.96
N MET A 233 -16.85 7.16 -2.29
CA MET A 233 -18.21 7.16 -2.85
C MET A 233 -18.70 8.58 -3.12
N ALA A 234 -18.50 9.52 -2.20
CA ALA A 234 -18.88 10.91 -2.38
C ALA A 234 -18.13 11.57 -3.56
N LEU A 235 -16.83 11.30 -3.70
CA LEU A 235 -16.03 11.80 -4.83
C LEU A 235 -16.50 11.22 -6.16
N ILE A 236 -16.81 9.92 -6.20
CA ILE A 236 -17.34 9.24 -7.39
C ILE A 236 -18.70 9.80 -7.77
N ASP A 237 -19.61 9.99 -6.81
CA ASP A 237 -20.95 10.57 -7.05
C ASP A 237 -20.86 12.00 -7.58
N LEU A 238 -19.97 12.84 -7.04
CA LEU A 238 -19.74 14.19 -7.53
C LEU A 238 -19.18 14.18 -8.96
N ALA A 239 -18.22 13.32 -9.25
CA ALA A 239 -17.65 13.17 -10.60
C ALA A 239 -18.73 12.73 -11.61
N MET A 240 -19.58 11.75 -11.24
CA MET A 240 -20.66 11.27 -12.09
C MET A 240 -21.72 12.33 -12.36
N ARG A 241 -22.13 13.11 -11.34
CA ARG A 241 -23.07 14.25 -11.51
C ARG A 241 -22.49 15.32 -12.41
N SER A 242 -21.19 15.57 -12.32
CA SER A 242 -20.46 16.54 -13.14
C SER A 242 -20.07 15.98 -14.53
N ARG A 243 -20.37 14.71 -14.82
CA ARG A 243 -19.96 13.99 -16.03
C ARG A 243 -18.43 14.04 -16.29
N LEU A 244 -17.65 14.03 -15.22
CA LEU A 244 -16.18 14.09 -15.27
C LEU A 244 -15.59 12.67 -15.27
N PRO A 245 -14.86 12.26 -16.33
CA PRO A 245 -14.02 11.08 -16.31
C PRO A 245 -13.00 11.15 -15.17
N THR A 246 -12.85 10.07 -14.41
CA THR A 246 -11.98 10.03 -13.23
C THR A 246 -10.79 9.10 -13.44
N MET A 247 -9.60 9.55 -13.04
CA MET A 247 -8.43 8.73 -12.80
C MET A 247 -8.20 8.60 -11.29
N PHE A 248 -7.88 7.39 -10.83
CA PHE A 248 -7.50 7.09 -9.45
C PHE A 248 -6.15 6.35 -9.39
N LYS A 249 -5.57 6.24 -8.19
CA LYS A 249 -4.29 5.55 -7.98
C LYS A 249 -4.45 4.11 -7.46
N GLY A 250 -5.66 3.57 -7.42
CA GLY A 250 -5.86 2.21 -6.91
C GLY A 250 -7.21 1.59 -7.22
N LYS A 251 -7.18 0.28 -7.39
CA LYS A 251 -8.32 -0.60 -7.72
C LYS A 251 -9.58 -0.39 -6.87
N PRO A 252 -9.52 -0.18 -5.52
CA PRO A 252 -10.73 -0.03 -4.71
C PRO A 252 -11.66 1.12 -5.15
N ASN A 253 -11.10 2.16 -5.77
CA ASN A 253 -11.89 3.29 -6.26
C ASN A 253 -12.67 2.94 -7.53
N VAL A 254 -12.09 2.13 -8.42
CA VAL A 254 -12.73 1.68 -9.67
C VAL A 254 -13.80 0.63 -9.37
N VAL A 255 -13.54 -0.28 -8.43
CA VAL A 255 -14.55 -1.24 -7.92
C VAL A 255 -15.75 -0.50 -7.31
N ALA A 256 -15.52 0.62 -6.65
CA ALA A 256 -16.58 1.47 -6.07
C ALA A 256 -17.35 2.30 -7.10
N GLY A 257 -16.96 2.29 -8.40
CA GLY A 257 -17.65 3.02 -9.47
C GLY A 257 -16.82 4.12 -10.16
N GLY A 258 -15.56 4.33 -9.78
CA GLY A 258 -14.63 5.19 -10.51
C GLY A 258 -14.37 4.66 -11.93
N LEU A 259 -13.95 5.53 -12.86
CA LEU A 259 -13.80 5.15 -14.26
C LEU A 259 -12.55 4.32 -14.51
N VAL A 260 -11.39 4.84 -14.11
CA VAL A 260 -10.11 4.19 -14.35
C VAL A 260 -9.16 4.40 -13.18
N ALA A 261 -8.31 3.42 -12.92
CA ALA A 261 -7.17 3.56 -12.03
C ALA A 261 -5.89 3.10 -12.71
N TYR A 262 -4.81 3.82 -12.43
CA TYR A 262 -3.46 3.42 -12.80
C TYR A 262 -2.51 3.68 -11.63
N GLY A 263 -1.85 2.64 -11.17
CA GLY A 263 -0.96 2.74 -10.02
C GLY A 263 -0.43 1.41 -9.52
N PRO A 264 0.34 1.41 -8.43
CA PRO A 264 0.89 0.20 -7.84
C PRO A 264 -0.20 -0.79 -7.37
N ASP A 265 0.09 -2.09 -7.54
CA ASP A 265 -0.68 -3.14 -6.89
C ASP A 265 -0.35 -3.15 -5.38
N PHE A 266 -1.22 -2.53 -4.57
CA PHE A 266 -1.03 -2.47 -3.12
C PHE A 266 -1.09 -3.84 -2.44
N VAL A 267 -1.81 -4.81 -3.02
CA VAL A 267 -1.81 -6.19 -2.52
C VAL A 267 -0.42 -6.80 -2.68
N ASP A 268 0.23 -6.58 -3.83
CA ASP A 268 1.61 -7.02 -4.05
C ASP A 268 2.61 -6.30 -3.13
N ILE A 269 2.47 -4.98 -2.95
CA ILE A 269 3.30 -4.21 -2.01
C ILE A 269 3.24 -4.81 -0.60
N TYR A 270 2.05 -5.09 -0.08
CA TYR A 270 1.89 -5.67 1.25
C TYR A 270 2.38 -7.12 1.34
N ARG A 271 2.21 -7.91 0.28
CA ARG A 271 2.78 -9.25 0.16
C ARG A 271 4.30 -9.21 0.27
N ARG A 272 4.94 -8.30 -0.44
CA ARG A 272 6.40 -8.10 -0.40
C ARG A 272 6.88 -7.51 0.93
N ALA A 273 6.10 -6.64 1.57
CA ALA A 273 6.42 -6.11 2.90
C ALA A 273 6.58 -7.21 3.95
N ALA A 274 5.86 -8.33 3.83
CA ALA A 274 6.03 -9.48 4.72
C ALA A 274 7.47 -10.06 4.66
N SER A 275 8.12 -10.03 3.49
CA SER A 275 9.52 -10.47 3.36
C SER A 275 10.52 -9.55 4.08
N TYR A 276 10.22 -8.25 4.14
CA TYR A 276 11.01 -7.30 4.92
C TYR A 276 10.84 -7.54 6.42
N VAL A 277 9.61 -7.76 6.85
CA VAL A 277 9.32 -8.11 8.25
C VAL A 277 10.04 -9.39 8.65
N ASP A 278 9.99 -10.44 7.82
CA ASP A 278 10.72 -11.69 8.04
C ASP A 278 12.23 -11.46 8.22
N LYS A 279 12.86 -10.72 7.30
CA LYS A 279 14.28 -10.40 7.38
C LYS A 279 14.64 -9.64 8.65
N ILE A 280 13.80 -8.67 9.05
CA ILE A 280 14.02 -7.88 10.28
C ILE A 280 13.83 -8.74 11.54
N LEU A 281 12.80 -9.59 11.59
CA LEU A 281 12.58 -10.50 12.72
C LEU A 281 13.72 -11.54 12.85
N ARG A 282 14.39 -11.88 11.75
CA ARG A 282 15.61 -12.73 11.74
C ARG A 282 16.90 -11.96 12.03
N GLY A 283 16.82 -10.64 12.31
CA GLY A 283 17.95 -9.84 12.79
C GLY A 283 18.67 -9.00 11.74
N ILE A 284 18.18 -8.93 10.49
CA ILE A 284 18.74 -8.02 9.48
C ILE A 284 18.30 -6.58 9.83
N LYS A 285 19.25 -5.65 9.77
CA LYS A 285 18.96 -4.24 10.09
C LYS A 285 18.23 -3.56 8.93
N PRO A 286 17.24 -2.70 9.20
CA PRO A 286 16.57 -1.91 8.16
C PRO A 286 17.54 -1.09 7.29
N ALA A 287 18.60 -0.58 7.90
CA ALA A 287 19.64 0.20 7.22
C ALA A 287 20.32 -0.53 6.07
N ASP A 288 20.36 -1.88 6.14
CA ASP A 288 21.03 -2.75 5.18
C ASP A 288 20.05 -3.37 4.15
N LEU A 289 18.75 -3.08 4.28
CA LEU A 289 17.72 -3.57 3.37
C LEU A 289 17.35 -2.48 2.36
N PRO A 290 17.67 -2.61 1.07
CA PRO A 290 17.30 -1.64 0.05
C PRO A 290 15.80 -1.37 0.02
N VAL A 291 15.41 -0.13 -0.27
CA VAL A 291 14.03 0.20 -0.58
C VAL A 291 13.75 -0.23 -2.02
N GLU A 292 12.73 -1.05 -2.19
CA GLU A 292 12.31 -1.52 -3.50
C GLU A 292 11.22 -0.63 -4.09
N GLN A 293 11.23 -0.53 -5.41
CA GLN A 293 10.17 0.13 -6.19
C GLN A 293 9.13 -0.92 -6.60
N PRO A 294 7.86 -0.53 -6.86
CA PRO A 294 6.87 -1.45 -7.35
C PRO A 294 7.27 -1.98 -8.72
N THR A 295 7.21 -3.27 -8.90
CA THR A 295 7.47 -3.93 -10.19
C THR A 295 6.18 -4.18 -10.96
N LYS A 296 5.03 -4.05 -10.30
CA LYS A 296 3.71 -4.28 -10.86
C LYS A 296 2.86 -3.02 -10.73
N LEU A 297 2.50 -2.47 -11.87
CA LEU A 297 1.51 -1.40 -11.99
C LEU A 297 0.27 -1.99 -12.63
N GLU A 298 -0.91 -1.57 -12.19
CA GLU A 298 -2.18 -2.07 -12.70
C GLU A 298 -2.98 -0.95 -13.38
N LEU A 299 -3.49 -1.25 -14.58
CA LEU A 299 -4.51 -0.48 -15.27
C LEU A 299 -5.86 -1.17 -15.10
N ILE A 300 -6.80 -0.51 -14.43
CA ILE A 300 -8.12 -1.06 -14.13
C ILE A 300 -9.18 -0.11 -14.71
N ILE A 301 -10.14 -0.65 -15.45
CA ILE A 301 -11.14 0.13 -16.18
C ILE A 301 -12.53 -0.37 -15.80
N ASN A 302 -13.48 0.55 -15.58
CA ASN A 302 -14.88 0.25 -15.31
C ASN A 302 -15.74 0.59 -16.54
N LEU A 303 -16.24 -0.43 -17.23
CA LEU A 303 -17.06 -0.25 -18.44
C LEU A 303 -18.46 0.29 -18.12
N LYS A 304 -19.05 -0.03 -16.96
CA LYS A 304 -20.33 0.57 -16.54
C LYS A 304 -20.21 2.07 -16.42
N THR A 305 -19.15 2.53 -15.78
CA THR A 305 -18.89 3.98 -15.60
C THR A 305 -18.56 4.63 -16.94
N ALA A 306 -17.76 3.99 -17.78
CA ALA A 306 -17.48 4.49 -19.14
C ALA A 306 -18.78 4.67 -19.94
N LYS A 307 -19.66 3.66 -19.95
CA LYS A 307 -20.95 3.71 -20.64
C LYS A 307 -21.85 4.82 -20.09
N ALA A 308 -21.91 4.99 -18.75
CA ALA A 308 -22.70 6.03 -18.10
C ALA A 308 -22.20 7.46 -18.45
N LEU A 309 -20.90 7.61 -18.68
CA LEU A 309 -20.28 8.85 -19.15
C LEU A 309 -20.37 9.05 -20.67
N GLY A 310 -20.88 8.06 -21.43
CA GLY A 310 -20.93 8.11 -22.91
C GLY A 310 -19.56 7.90 -23.56
N LEU A 311 -18.62 7.29 -22.86
CA LEU A 311 -17.24 7.04 -23.37
C LEU A 311 -17.16 5.64 -23.98
N THR A 312 -16.49 5.56 -25.11
CA THR A 312 -16.08 4.30 -25.74
C THR A 312 -14.61 4.05 -25.45
N ILE A 313 -14.32 2.98 -24.70
CA ILE A 313 -12.94 2.65 -24.37
C ILE A 313 -12.23 2.07 -25.60
N PRO A 314 -11.06 2.62 -25.99
CA PRO A 314 -10.31 2.11 -27.13
C PRO A 314 -9.94 0.62 -26.95
N PRO A 315 -10.09 -0.23 -28.00
CA PRO A 315 -9.75 -1.67 -27.90
C PRO A 315 -8.32 -1.92 -27.42
N LEU A 316 -7.35 -1.13 -27.86
CA LEU A 316 -5.96 -1.24 -27.41
C LEU A 316 -5.79 -0.93 -25.92
N MET A 317 -6.62 -0.08 -25.33
CA MET A 317 -6.60 0.19 -23.92
C MET A 317 -7.18 -0.98 -23.13
N LEU A 318 -8.25 -1.61 -23.63
CA LEU A 318 -8.80 -2.83 -23.03
C LEU A 318 -7.81 -3.99 -23.02
N LEU A 319 -7.01 -4.13 -24.11
CA LEU A 319 -5.96 -5.15 -24.18
C LEU A 319 -4.81 -4.92 -23.20
N ARG A 320 -4.57 -3.66 -22.80
CA ARG A 320 -3.54 -3.28 -21.82
C ARG A 320 -4.05 -3.31 -20.38
N ALA A 321 -5.37 -3.37 -20.20
CA ALA A 321 -5.96 -3.39 -18.86
C ALA A 321 -5.66 -4.72 -18.16
N ASP A 322 -5.17 -4.64 -16.92
CA ASP A 322 -4.98 -5.81 -16.05
C ASP A 322 -6.33 -6.32 -15.54
N GLN A 323 -7.31 -5.43 -15.41
CA GLN A 323 -8.67 -5.78 -15.06
C GLN A 323 -9.69 -4.84 -15.71
N VAL A 324 -10.76 -5.43 -16.21
CA VAL A 324 -11.95 -4.75 -16.71
C VAL A 324 -13.14 -5.12 -15.80
N ILE A 325 -13.88 -4.12 -15.32
CA ILE A 325 -15.07 -4.27 -14.48
C ILE A 325 -16.28 -4.00 -15.37
N GLU A 326 -17.18 -5.00 -15.47
CA GLU A 326 -18.40 -4.97 -16.26
C GLU A 326 -19.65 -4.69 -15.40
#